data_62eee76736125e2249da24366e54b4b7
#
_entry.id   62eee76736125e2249da24366e54b4b7
#
_cell.length_a   1.000
_cell.length_b   1.000
_cell.length_c   1.000
_cell.angle_alpha   90.00
_cell.angle_beta   90.00
_cell.angle_gamma   90.00
#
_symmetry.space_group_name_H-M   'P 1'
#
loop_
_entity.id
_entity.type
_entity.pdbx_description
1 polymer ?
#
loop_
_entity_poly.entity_id
_entity_poly.type
_entity_poly.pdbx_seq_one_letter_code
_entity_poly.pdbx_strand_id
1 'polypeptide(L)'
;MEDLSDYARKSRVQLEILSFAGNTVQSILQGKGYGEGEIMQYVMEHSELLKGEAFFVKITGRLQVHNIREITKKLKEQRIYFNIPNRTRKDIYDTRIYAMPIEQFREKFMPVYTQVMDDEGVYLEHVYTRQIVNRGIRVYNFPSYPRIEGISGSRGTIYAYSEWKCKIRDMISRFNYY
;
A
#
# COMPACT_ATOMS: atom_id res chain seq x y z
N MET A 1 6.97 -15.84 -20.88
CA MET A 1 6.33 -15.03 -19.81
C MET A 1 4.84 -15.11 -20.06
N GLU A 2 4.08 -15.65 -19.11
CA GLU A 2 2.61 -15.73 -19.26
C GLU A 2 2.05 -14.30 -19.26
N ASP A 3 1.17 -13.99 -20.22
CA ASP A 3 0.51 -12.70 -20.28
C ASP A 3 -0.41 -12.55 -19.06
N LEU A 4 -0.42 -11.37 -18.43
CA LEU A 4 -1.29 -11.07 -17.29
C LEU A 4 -2.77 -11.30 -17.62
N SER A 5 -3.17 -11.04 -18.85
CA SER A 5 -4.53 -11.28 -19.34
C SER A 5 -4.89 -12.78 -19.35
N ASP A 6 -3.94 -13.64 -19.77
CA ASP A 6 -4.12 -15.09 -19.75
C ASP A 6 -4.20 -15.62 -18.33
N TYR A 7 -3.34 -15.11 -17.43
CA TYR A 7 -3.40 -15.47 -16.02
C TYR A 7 -4.73 -15.07 -15.38
N ALA A 8 -5.21 -13.86 -15.61
CA ALA A 8 -6.47 -13.37 -15.09
C ALA A 8 -7.64 -14.25 -15.56
N ARG A 9 -7.66 -14.57 -16.87
CA ARG A 9 -8.70 -15.44 -17.45
C ARG A 9 -8.70 -16.84 -16.83
N LYS A 10 -7.53 -17.47 -16.69
CA LYS A 10 -7.38 -18.79 -16.05
C LYS A 10 -7.79 -18.77 -14.58
N SER A 11 -7.47 -17.69 -13.87
CA SER A 11 -7.77 -17.50 -12.45
C SER A 11 -9.18 -16.99 -12.18
N ARG A 12 -9.96 -16.70 -13.23
CA ARG A 12 -11.32 -16.14 -13.15
C ARG A 12 -11.38 -14.85 -12.33
N VAL A 13 -10.38 -13.98 -12.49
CA VAL A 13 -10.34 -12.66 -11.87
C VAL A 13 -10.50 -11.59 -12.94
N GLN A 14 -11.15 -10.49 -12.59
CA GLN A 14 -11.21 -9.31 -13.44
C GLN A 14 -9.85 -8.63 -13.43
N LEU A 15 -9.40 -8.16 -14.58
CA LEU A 15 -8.16 -7.44 -14.76
C LEU A 15 -8.44 -6.15 -15.53
N GLU A 16 -7.96 -5.05 -14.99
CA GLU A 16 -7.91 -3.76 -15.66
C GLU A 16 -6.46 -3.29 -15.70
N ILE A 17 -6.01 -2.82 -16.84
CA ILE A 17 -4.68 -2.26 -17.03
C ILE A 17 -4.84 -0.79 -17.40
N LEU A 18 -4.39 0.08 -16.53
CA LEU A 18 -4.42 1.52 -16.75
C LEU A 18 -3.03 2.00 -17.16
N SER A 19 -2.95 2.72 -18.28
CA SER A 19 -1.73 3.39 -18.71
C SER A 19 -1.71 4.80 -18.14
N PHE A 20 -0.62 5.15 -17.49
CA PHE A 20 -0.40 6.45 -16.88
C PHE A 20 0.85 7.10 -17.48
N ALA A 21 0.72 8.33 -17.95
CA ALA A 21 1.86 9.14 -18.41
C ALA A 21 2.57 9.73 -17.18
N GLY A 22 3.45 8.93 -16.59
CA GLY A 22 4.25 9.33 -15.42
C GLY A 22 5.44 10.22 -15.78
N ASN A 23 6.36 10.39 -14.84
CA ASN A 23 7.53 11.28 -14.96
C ASN A 23 7.15 12.72 -15.29
N THR A 24 6.10 13.21 -14.63
CA THR A 24 5.77 14.64 -14.67
C THR A 24 6.94 15.46 -14.12
N VAL A 25 7.02 16.72 -14.48
CA VAL A 25 8.04 17.63 -13.93
C VAL A 25 8.02 17.59 -12.40
N GLN A 26 6.82 17.55 -11.81
CA GLN A 26 6.65 17.48 -10.38
C GLN A 26 7.19 16.19 -9.78
N SER A 27 6.88 15.03 -10.37
CA SER A 27 7.37 13.73 -9.86
C SER A 27 8.88 13.57 -10.02
N ILE A 28 9.50 14.22 -11.01
CA ILE A 28 10.95 14.27 -11.15
C ILE A 28 11.58 15.12 -10.05
N LEU A 29 10.98 16.27 -9.72
CA LEU A 29 11.47 17.18 -8.69
C LEU A 29 11.22 16.69 -7.27
N GLN A 30 10.06 16.10 -7.02
CA GLN A 30 9.62 15.70 -5.67
C GLN A 30 9.89 14.23 -5.34
N GLY A 31 10.24 13.43 -6.34
CA GLY A 31 10.70 12.05 -6.17
C GLY A 31 9.65 10.97 -6.35
N LYS A 32 10.07 9.73 -6.05
CA LYS A 32 9.28 8.51 -6.32
C LYS A 32 7.98 8.43 -5.53
N GLY A 33 8.00 8.89 -4.29
CA GLY A 33 6.82 8.89 -3.43
C GLY A 33 5.72 9.79 -3.98
N TYR A 34 6.09 10.93 -4.58
CA TYR A 34 5.15 11.80 -5.28
C TYR A 34 4.54 11.09 -6.50
N GLY A 35 5.40 10.47 -7.34
CA GLY A 35 4.93 9.73 -8.52
C GLY A 35 4.02 8.55 -8.14
N GLU A 36 4.25 7.88 -7.00
CA GLU A 36 3.34 6.85 -6.49
C GLU A 36 1.97 7.45 -6.12
N GLY A 37 1.96 8.64 -5.55
CA GLY A 37 0.73 9.39 -5.27
C GLY A 37 -0.04 9.76 -6.53
N GLU A 38 0.64 10.27 -7.57
CA GLU A 38 0.02 10.56 -8.87
C GLU A 38 -0.62 9.31 -9.50
N ILE A 39 0.06 8.17 -9.45
CA ILE A 39 -0.49 6.89 -9.94
C ILE A 39 -1.75 6.54 -9.17
N MET A 40 -1.73 6.65 -7.85
CA MET A 40 -2.90 6.33 -7.03
C MET A 40 -4.07 7.29 -7.30
N GLN A 41 -3.80 8.58 -7.48
CA GLN A 41 -4.83 9.54 -7.89
C GLN A 41 -5.43 9.15 -9.23
N TYR A 42 -4.59 8.87 -10.24
CA TYR A 42 -5.04 8.46 -11.56
C TYR A 42 -5.91 7.20 -11.51
N VAL A 43 -5.51 6.18 -10.74
CA VAL A 43 -6.30 4.96 -10.55
C VAL A 43 -7.66 5.26 -9.93
N MET A 44 -7.71 6.11 -8.90
CA MET A 44 -8.98 6.48 -8.23
C MET A 44 -9.94 7.25 -9.13
N GLU A 45 -9.43 7.95 -10.14
CA GLU A 45 -10.22 8.76 -11.08
C GLU A 45 -10.67 7.96 -12.31
N HIS A 46 -9.88 6.95 -12.75
CA HIS A 46 -10.05 6.32 -14.05
C HIS A 46 -10.40 4.83 -14.02
N SER A 47 -10.23 4.15 -12.87
CA SER A 47 -10.52 2.72 -12.79
C SER A 47 -12.01 2.45 -12.86
N GLU A 48 -12.41 1.61 -13.81
CA GLU A 48 -13.76 1.08 -13.91
C GLU A 48 -14.05 0.04 -12.83
N LEU A 49 -13.04 -0.79 -12.48
CA LEU A 49 -13.18 -1.82 -11.44
C LEU A 49 -13.37 -1.24 -10.04
N LEU A 50 -12.93 0.00 -9.79
CA LEU A 50 -13.14 0.67 -8.52
C LEU A 50 -14.48 1.41 -8.41
N LYS A 51 -15.21 1.54 -9.53
CA LYS A 51 -16.52 2.18 -9.50
C LYS A 51 -17.53 1.34 -8.72
N GLY A 52 -18.10 1.93 -7.69
CA GLY A 52 -19.07 1.26 -6.83
C GLY A 52 -18.49 0.36 -5.75
N GLU A 53 -17.17 0.17 -5.74
CA GLU A 53 -16.48 -0.57 -4.67
C GLU A 53 -16.32 0.29 -3.43
N ALA A 54 -16.40 -0.34 -2.26
CA ALA A 54 -16.28 0.35 -0.98
C ALA A 54 -14.85 0.34 -0.42
N PHE A 55 -14.02 -0.63 -0.86
CA PHE A 55 -12.75 -0.96 -0.23
C PHE A 55 -11.71 -1.44 -1.25
N PHE A 56 -10.44 -1.16 -1.00
CA PHE A 56 -9.34 -1.63 -1.84
C PHE A 56 -8.12 -2.06 -1.04
N VAL A 57 -7.26 -2.85 -1.67
CA VAL A 57 -5.93 -3.21 -1.19
C VAL A 57 -4.90 -2.74 -2.21
N LYS A 58 -3.99 -1.87 -1.79
CA LYS A 58 -2.86 -1.43 -2.62
C LYS A 58 -1.62 -2.27 -2.33
N ILE A 59 -0.95 -2.68 -3.37
CA ILE A 59 0.36 -3.34 -3.32
C ILE A 59 1.27 -2.65 -4.33
N THR A 60 2.50 -2.29 -3.93
CA THR A 60 3.48 -1.69 -4.85
C THR A 60 3.92 -2.70 -5.91
N GLY A 61 3.90 -2.30 -7.19
CA GLY A 61 3.93 -3.16 -8.36
C GLY A 61 5.16 -4.04 -8.59
N ARG A 62 6.21 -3.95 -7.79
CA ARG A 62 7.40 -4.83 -7.86
C ARG A 62 7.46 -5.85 -6.74
N LEU A 63 6.37 -5.97 -6.00
CA LEU A 63 6.29 -6.79 -4.81
C LEU A 63 5.26 -7.88 -4.99
N GLN A 64 5.58 -9.04 -4.47
CA GLN A 64 4.67 -10.15 -4.33
C GLN A 64 4.32 -10.35 -2.84
N VAL A 65 3.05 -10.55 -2.54
CA VAL A 65 2.57 -10.82 -1.18
C VAL A 65 2.05 -12.25 -1.16
N HIS A 66 2.86 -13.19 -0.68
CA HIS A 66 2.59 -14.63 -0.77
C HIS A 66 1.33 -15.08 -0.02
N ASN A 67 0.97 -14.38 1.06
CA ASN A 67 -0.22 -14.70 1.85
C ASN A 67 -1.40 -13.73 1.62
N ILE A 68 -1.46 -13.08 0.47
CA ILE A 68 -2.51 -12.07 0.19
C ILE A 68 -3.93 -12.62 0.34
N ARG A 69 -4.18 -13.85 -0.11
CA ARG A 69 -5.50 -14.51 0.02
C ARG A 69 -5.91 -14.73 1.49
N GLU A 70 -4.94 -15.02 2.37
CA GLU A 70 -5.20 -15.17 3.80
C GLU A 70 -5.52 -13.81 4.44
N ILE A 71 -4.79 -12.78 4.04
CA ILE A 71 -4.98 -11.41 4.52
C ILE A 71 -6.37 -10.92 4.12
N THR A 72 -6.69 -10.94 2.83
CA THR A 72 -7.93 -10.34 2.29
C THR A 72 -9.19 -10.98 2.87
N LYS A 73 -9.21 -12.30 3.10
CA LYS A 73 -10.34 -13.00 3.72
C LYS A 73 -10.68 -12.51 5.14
N LYS A 74 -9.76 -11.84 5.82
CA LYS A 74 -9.90 -11.41 7.22
C LYS A 74 -10.03 -9.89 7.35
N LEU A 75 -9.93 -9.13 6.26
CA LEU A 75 -10.10 -7.68 6.29
C LEU A 75 -11.56 -7.32 6.58
N LYS A 76 -11.73 -6.21 7.27
CA LYS A 76 -13.04 -5.58 7.51
C LYS A 76 -13.06 -4.27 6.73
N GLU A 77 -14.02 -4.13 5.83
CA GLU A 77 -14.10 -3.02 4.86
C GLU A 77 -14.19 -1.64 5.50
N GLN A 78 -14.60 -1.53 6.77
CA GLN A 78 -14.70 -0.25 7.47
C GLN A 78 -13.38 0.19 8.13
N ARG A 79 -12.29 -0.59 7.99
CA ARG A 79 -11.02 -0.35 8.69
C ARG A 79 -9.92 0.09 7.75
N ILE A 80 -9.01 0.89 8.27
CA ILE A 80 -7.76 1.28 7.61
C ILE A 80 -6.65 0.37 8.10
N TYR A 81 -5.96 -0.30 7.19
CA TYR A 81 -4.86 -1.21 7.50
C TYR A 81 -3.55 -0.71 6.89
N PHE A 82 -2.52 -0.70 7.71
CA PHE A 82 -1.15 -0.54 7.27
C PHE A 82 -0.27 -1.64 7.86
N ASN A 83 0.82 -1.96 7.17
CA ASN A 83 1.88 -2.74 7.77
C ASN A 83 2.75 -1.81 8.64
N ILE A 84 2.87 -2.13 9.92
CA ILE A 84 3.69 -1.37 10.88
C ILE A 84 4.95 -2.18 11.12
N PRO A 85 6.08 -1.85 10.47
CA PRO A 85 7.26 -2.69 10.47
C PRO A 85 8.00 -2.71 11.80
N ASN A 86 7.88 -1.64 12.59
CA ASN A 86 8.55 -1.54 13.90
C ASN A 86 7.59 -0.96 14.95
N ARG A 87 7.37 -1.72 16.03
CA ARG A 87 6.48 -1.32 17.13
C ARG A 87 7.07 -0.30 18.08
N THR A 88 8.38 -0.25 18.17
CA THR A 88 9.10 0.73 18.99
C THR A 88 9.20 2.08 18.29
N ARG A 89 9.11 2.09 16.97
CA ARG A 89 9.01 3.28 16.13
C ARG A 89 7.64 3.30 15.48
N LYS A 90 6.66 3.90 16.15
CA LYS A 90 5.30 4.16 15.63
C LYS A 90 5.26 5.28 14.60
N ASP A 91 6.39 5.67 14.09
CA ASP A 91 6.62 6.89 13.33
C ASP A 91 6.55 6.69 11.81
N ILE A 92 6.46 5.44 11.33
CA ILE A 92 6.43 5.17 9.89
C ILE A 92 5.46 4.03 9.57
N TYR A 93 4.41 4.34 8.80
CA TYR A 93 3.51 3.37 8.22
C TYR A 93 4.00 2.96 6.83
N ASP A 94 4.13 1.66 6.61
CA ASP A 94 4.67 1.09 5.37
C ASP A 94 3.67 1.25 4.22
N THR A 95 4.04 2.02 3.19
CA THR A 95 3.20 2.28 2.01
C THR A 95 3.27 1.19 0.95
N ARG A 96 4.15 0.19 1.10
CA ARG A 96 4.27 -0.93 0.16
C ARG A 96 2.99 -1.76 0.07
N ILE A 97 2.27 -1.89 1.19
CA ILE A 97 0.95 -2.50 1.25
C ILE A 97 0.08 -1.75 2.26
N TYR A 98 -1.13 -1.37 1.84
CA TYR A 98 -2.16 -0.87 2.72
C TYR A 98 -3.55 -1.21 2.17
N ALA A 99 -4.56 -1.15 3.03
CA ALA A 99 -5.93 -1.42 2.65
C ALA A 99 -6.88 -0.49 3.41
N MET A 100 -7.87 0.06 2.74
CA MET A 100 -8.81 0.99 3.35
C MET A 100 -10.05 1.25 2.50
N PRO A 101 -11.12 1.83 3.09
CA PRO A 101 -12.25 2.33 2.33
C PRO A 101 -11.81 3.36 1.29
N ILE A 102 -12.36 3.28 0.09
CA ILE A 102 -12.05 4.20 -1.02
C ILE A 102 -12.33 5.65 -0.63
N GLU A 103 -13.44 5.93 0.03
CA GLU A 103 -13.79 7.27 0.50
C GLU A 103 -12.76 7.83 1.48
N GLN A 104 -12.31 7.01 2.44
CA GLN A 104 -11.27 7.40 3.40
C GLN A 104 -9.95 7.73 2.70
N PHE A 105 -9.59 6.97 1.66
CA PHE A 105 -8.40 7.27 0.86
C PHE A 105 -8.56 8.59 0.12
N ARG A 106 -9.64 8.78 -0.61
CA ARG A 106 -9.93 10.01 -1.38
C ARG A 106 -9.92 11.25 -0.50
N GLU A 107 -10.53 11.17 0.67
CA GLU A 107 -10.66 12.31 1.58
C GLU A 107 -9.35 12.62 2.34
N LYS A 108 -8.65 11.57 2.82
CA LYS A 108 -7.61 11.75 3.83
C LYS A 108 -6.19 11.51 3.33
N PHE A 109 -5.99 10.63 2.37
CA PHE A 109 -4.66 10.21 1.94
C PHE A 109 -4.30 10.71 0.53
N MET A 110 -5.25 10.70 -0.39
CA MET A 110 -5.00 11.13 -1.76
C MET A 110 -4.52 12.59 -1.84
N PRO A 111 -5.09 13.58 -1.15
CA PRO A 111 -4.66 14.97 -1.30
C PRO A 111 -3.27 15.28 -0.74
N VAL A 112 -2.74 14.43 0.15
CA VAL A 112 -1.52 14.78 0.91
C VAL A 112 -0.22 14.33 0.26
N TYR A 113 -0.24 13.50 -0.79
CA TYR A 113 0.97 13.07 -1.47
C TYR A 113 1.77 14.24 -2.08
N THR A 114 1.12 15.36 -2.36
CA THR A 114 1.75 16.57 -2.87
C THR A 114 2.77 17.19 -1.89
N GLN A 115 2.78 16.72 -0.63
CA GLN A 115 3.74 17.13 0.40
C GLN A 115 5.01 16.26 0.41
N VAL A 116 5.13 15.29 -0.49
CA VAL A 116 6.32 14.46 -0.64
C VAL A 116 7.46 15.31 -1.22
N MET A 117 8.65 15.19 -0.63
CA MET A 117 9.89 15.80 -1.08
C MET A 117 11.04 14.85 -0.73
N ASP A 118 11.26 13.85 -1.61
CA ASP A 118 12.23 12.78 -1.36
C ASP A 118 13.66 13.32 -1.12
N ASP A 119 14.04 14.40 -1.80
CA ASP A 119 15.36 15.03 -1.65
C ASP A 119 15.54 15.71 -0.29
N GLU A 120 14.44 16.09 0.36
CA GLU A 120 14.43 16.61 1.74
C GLU A 120 14.20 15.50 2.78
N GLY A 121 14.14 14.24 2.35
CA GLY A 121 13.88 13.10 3.22
C GLY A 121 12.42 13.00 3.67
N VAL A 122 11.50 13.70 3.01
CA VAL A 122 10.06 13.65 3.28
C VAL A 122 9.40 12.65 2.33
N TYR A 123 9.45 11.38 2.69
CA TYR A 123 8.87 10.28 1.91
C TYR A 123 7.35 10.16 2.10
N LEU A 124 6.69 9.43 1.21
CA LEU A 124 5.25 9.17 1.28
C LEU A 124 4.82 8.54 2.62
N GLU A 125 5.65 7.67 3.17
CA GLU A 125 5.47 7.08 4.50
C GLU A 125 5.38 8.13 5.60
N HIS A 126 6.24 9.15 5.55
CA HIS A 126 6.24 10.27 6.52
C HIS A 126 4.98 11.11 6.39
N VAL A 127 4.57 11.39 5.14
CA VAL A 127 3.37 12.19 4.85
C VAL A 127 2.12 11.48 5.37
N TYR A 128 1.97 10.19 5.06
CA TYR A 128 0.84 9.41 5.55
C TYR A 128 0.85 9.25 7.07
N THR A 129 2.02 9.05 7.66
CA THR A 129 2.16 8.98 9.12
C THR A 129 1.71 10.28 9.79
N ARG A 130 2.16 11.43 9.29
CA ARG A 130 1.69 12.75 9.78
C ARG A 130 0.18 12.90 9.68
N GLN A 131 -0.39 12.50 8.55
CA GLN A 131 -1.82 12.56 8.32
C GLN A 131 -2.60 11.71 9.34
N ILE A 132 -2.13 10.49 9.61
CA ILE A 132 -2.71 9.58 10.59
C ILE A 132 -2.68 10.19 11.99
N VAL A 133 -1.51 10.66 12.41
CA VAL A 133 -1.29 11.22 13.75
C VAL A 133 -2.09 12.51 13.94
N ASN A 134 -1.98 13.47 13.02
CA ASN A 134 -2.60 14.79 13.15
C ASN A 134 -4.13 14.74 13.13
N ARG A 135 -4.72 13.77 12.43
CA ARG A 135 -6.17 13.61 12.36
C ARG A 135 -6.72 12.54 13.31
N GLY A 136 -5.88 11.93 14.14
CA GLY A 136 -6.29 10.86 15.04
C GLY A 136 -6.92 9.67 14.32
N ILE A 137 -6.43 9.32 13.12
CA ILE A 137 -6.99 8.25 12.30
C ILE A 137 -6.66 6.91 12.95
N ARG A 138 -7.68 6.11 13.24
CA ARG A 138 -7.49 4.78 13.77
C ARG A 138 -7.01 3.81 12.69
N VAL A 139 -5.82 3.25 12.87
CA VAL A 139 -5.17 2.31 11.95
C VAL A 139 -5.02 0.95 12.63
N TYR A 140 -5.19 -0.10 11.84
CA TYR A 140 -5.05 -1.49 12.28
C TYR A 140 -3.89 -2.15 11.57
N ASN A 141 -3.22 -3.08 12.25
CA ASN A 141 -2.31 -4.01 11.59
C ASN A 141 -3.09 -4.98 10.71
N PHE A 142 -2.45 -5.50 9.67
CA PHE A 142 -3.01 -6.63 8.93
C PHE A 142 -3.24 -7.83 9.85
N PRO A 143 -4.32 -8.61 9.62
CA PRO A 143 -4.67 -9.78 10.45
C PRO A 143 -3.60 -10.88 10.45
N SER A 144 -2.81 -10.94 9.36
CA SER A 144 -1.59 -11.73 9.24
C SER A 144 -0.50 -10.83 8.68
N TYR A 145 0.73 -10.97 9.17
CA TYR A 145 1.85 -10.16 8.70
C TYR A 145 2.11 -10.42 7.21
N PRO A 146 2.17 -9.38 6.36
CA PRO A 146 2.39 -9.54 4.93
C PRO A 146 3.76 -10.18 4.63
N ARG A 147 3.75 -11.31 3.91
CA ARG A 147 4.95 -12.01 3.45
C ARG A 147 5.36 -11.41 2.11
N ILE A 148 6.13 -10.33 2.18
CA ILE A 148 6.51 -9.52 1.03
C ILE A 148 7.85 -10.01 0.48
N GLU A 149 7.90 -10.26 -0.82
CA GLU A 149 9.09 -10.56 -1.60
C GLU A 149 9.15 -9.65 -2.83
N GLY A 150 10.36 -9.32 -3.30
CA GLY A 150 10.56 -8.51 -4.50
C GLY A 150 11.76 -7.59 -4.40
N ILE A 151 11.85 -6.63 -5.31
CA ILE A 151 13.00 -5.73 -5.42
C ILE A 151 12.63 -4.33 -4.93
N SER A 152 13.44 -3.76 -4.04
CA SER A 152 13.30 -2.38 -3.60
C SER A 152 13.49 -1.41 -4.76
N GLY A 153 12.54 -0.51 -4.94
CA GLY A 153 12.63 0.54 -5.96
C GLY A 153 13.69 1.60 -5.68
N SER A 154 14.07 1.78 -4.43
CA SER A 154 15.01 2.85 -4.03
C SER A 154 16.44 2.36 -3.87
N ARG A 155 16.64 1.13 -3.43
CA ARG A 155 17.96 0.59 -3.07
C ARG A 155 18.41 -0.62 -3.89
N GLY A 156 17.56 -1.15 -4.78
CA GLY A 156 17.85 -2.38 -5.53
C GLY A 156 17.99 -3.63 -4.64
N THR A 157 17.75 -3.49 -3.33
CA THR A 157 17.86 -4.62 -2.39
C THR A 157 16.69 -5.57 -2.55
N ILE A 158 16.95 -6.87 -2.42
CA ILE A 158 15.91 -7.89 -2.47
C ILE A 158 15.21 -7.93 -1.11
N TYR A 159 13.88 -7.77 -1.13
CA TYR A 159 13.05 -8.07 0.02
C TYR A 159 12.80 -9.57 0.05
N ALA A 160 13.19 -10.21 1.15
CA ALA A 160 12.84 -11.59 1.45
C ALA A 160 12.24 -11.64 2.85
N TYR A 161 11.20 -12.44 3.01
CA TYR A 161 10.61 -12.67 4.32
C TYR A 161 11.16 -13.95 4.96
N SER A 162 11.15 -13.98 6.28
CA SER A 162 11.53 -15.16 7.05
C SER A 162 10.28 -15.70 7.75
N GLU A 163 9.90 -16.95 7.46
CA GLU A 163 8.67 -17.57 7.98
C GLU A 163 8.59 -17.53 9.52
N TRP A 164 9.68 -17.82 10.23
CA TRP A 164 9.67 -17.82 11.68
C TRP A 164 9.45 -16.41 12.25
N LYS A 165 10.06 -15.37 11.63
CA LYS A 165 9.84 -13.97 12.02
C LYS A 165 8.39 -13.54 11.73
N CYS A 166 7.83 -13.98 10.60
CA CYS A 166 6.43 -13.71 10.26
C CYS A 166 5.48 -14.37 11.26
N LYS A 167 5.72 -15.63 11.65
CA LYS A 167 4.91 -16.32 12.68
C LYS A 167 4.93 -15.60 14.03
N ILE A 168 6.10 -15.12 14.47
CA ILE A 168 6.20 -14.33 15.69
C ILE A 168 5.38 -13.04 15.55
N ARG A 169 5.47 -12.34 14.41
CA ARG A 169 4.71 -11.12 14.16
C ARG A 169 3.20 -11.38 14.08
N ASP A 170 2.78 -12.48 13.47
CA ASP A 170 1.38 -12.92 13.45
C ASP A 170 0.82 -13.14 14.86
N MET A 171 1.62 -13.79 15.73
CA MET A 171 1.25 -14.00 17.13
C MET A 171 1.11 -12.66 17.88
N ILE A 172 2.07 -11.77 17.68
CA ILE A 172 2.09 -10.47 18.32
C ILE A 172 0.95 -9.56 17.79
N SER A 173 0.61 -9.63 16.48
CA SER A 173 -0.47 -8.83 15.91
C SER A 173 -1.86 -9.17 16.44
N ARG A 174 -2.05 -10.40 16.96
CA ARG A 174 -3.32 -10.82 17.60
C ARG A 174 -3.58 -10.12 18.94
N PHE A 175 -2.55 -9.65 19.61
CA PHE A 175 -2.64 -9.05 20.95
C PHE A 175 -2.66 -7.51 20.93
N ASN A 176 -2.59 -6.87 19.77
CA ASN A 176 -2.55 -5.42 19.69
C ASN A 176 -3.64 -4.87 18.76
N TYR A 177 -4.71 -4.47 19.40
CA TYR A 177 -5.59 -3.41 18.90
C TYR A 177 -5.00 -2.07 19.36
N TYR A 178 -4.75 -1.18 18.43
CA TYR A 178 -4.41 0.22 18.70
C TYR A 178 -5.65 1.08 18.56
#